data_a595449034d2a4d729b24cf9ec25f39f
#
_entry.id   a595449034d2a4d729b24cf9ec25f39f
#
_cell.length_a   1.000
_cell.length_b   1.000
_cell.length_c   1.000
_cell.angle_alpha   90.00
_cell.angle_beta   90.00
_cell.angle_gamma   90.00
#
_symmetry.space_group_name_H-M   'P 1'
#
loop_
_entity.id
_entity.type
_entity.pdbx_description
1 polymer ?
#
loop_
_entity_poly.entity_id
_entity_poly.type
_entity_poly.pdbx_seq_one_letter_code
_entity_poly.pdbx_strand_id
1 'polypeptide(L)'
;MFYENVTFIKNNVSQKRLYQGVKEISSYHRIQASTGFRKAARHALEMLQERGIESRILEFEARADQWYLEQKMFQEWDCKEAYLDLLGENTQRLCDFSEEKCSIIQKSYPCD
;
A
#
# COMPACT_ATOMS: atom_id res chain seq x y z
N MET A 1 27.06 6.46 -24.24
CA MET A 1 26.80 6.25 -22.78
C MET A 1 25.35 6.40 -22.38
N PHE A 2 24.68 7.54 -22.57
CA PHE A 2 23.27 7.68 -22.17
C PHE A 2 22.32 6.74 -22.93
N TYR A 3 22.39 6.71 -24.26
CA TYR A 3 21.54 5.85 -25.09
C TYR A 3 21.82 4.36 -24.91
N GLU A 4 23.06 3.98 -24.63
CA GLU A 4 23.43 2.59 -24.34
C GLU A 4 22.82 2.15 -23.00
N ASN A 5 22.86 3.00 -21.98
CA ASN A 5 22.22 2.72 -20.70
C ASN A 5 20.69 2.61 -20.83
N VAL A 6 20.05 3.48 -21.62
CA VAL A 6 18.60 3.41 -21.88
C VAL A 6 18.24 2.11 -22.61
N THR A 7 19.03 1.72 -23.60
CA THR A 7 18.82 0.47 -24.34
C THR A 7 19.00 -0.75 -23.43
N PHE A 8 20.05 -0.74 -22.59
CA PHE A 8 20.28 -1.78 -21.60
C PHE A 8 19.09 -1.93 -20.65
N ILE A 9 18.61 -0.82 -20.09
CA ILE A 9 17.44 -0.83 -19.18
C ILE A 9 16.22 -1.39 -19.89
N LYS A 10 15.89 -0.91 -21.09
CA LYS A 10 14.73 -1.39 -21.87
C LYS A 10 14.78 -2.90 -22.12
N ASN A 11 15.95 -3.44 -22.44
CA ASN A 11 16.13 -4.85 -22.74
C ASN A 11 16.09 -5.75 -21.48
N ASN A 12 16.34 -5.19 -20.30
CA ASN A 12 16.39 -5.94 -19.04
C ASN A 12 15.16 -5.73 -18.15
N VAL A 13 14.29 -4.79 -18.49
CA VAL A 13 13.02 -4.56 -17.78
C VAL A 13 11.95 -5.52 -18.30
N SER A 14 11.34 -6.28 -17.41
CA SER A 14 10.21 -7.15 -17.72
C SER A 14 8.89 -6.48 -17.32
N GLN A 15 8.08 -6.12 -18.32
CA GLN A 15 6.75 -5.56 -18.11
C GLN A 15 5.88 -6.48 -17.22
N LYS A 16 5.96 -7.80 -17.46
CA LYS A 16 5.22 -8.78 -16.67
C LYS A 16 5.61 -8.75 -15.19
N ARG A 17 6.92 -8.68 -14.89
CA ARG A 17 7.40 -8.60 -13.49
C ARG A 17 7.03 -7.30 -12.83
N LEU A 18 7.10 -6.17 -13.54
CA LEU A 18 6.67 -4.87 -13.03
C LEU A 18 5.18 -4.88 -12.69
N TYR A 19 4.35 -5.34 -13.61
CA TYR A 19 2.91 -5.45 -13.40
C TYR A 19 2.57 -6.34 -12.21
N GLN A 20 3.24 -7.51 -12.11
CA GLN A 20 3.02 -8.42 -10.99
C GLN A 20 3.42 -7.79 -9.65
N GLY A 21 4.57 -7.12 -9.58
CA GLY A 21 5.01 -6.42 -8.36
C GLY A 21 4.03 -5.33 -7.94
N VAL A 22 3.52 -4.54 -8.89
CA VAL A 22 2.48 -3.53 -8.61
C VAL A 22 1.20 -4.19 -8.09
N LYS A 23 0.76 -5.28 -8.72
CA LYS A 23 -0.44 -6.03 -8.33
C LYS A 23 -0.31 -6.58 -6.90
N GLU A 24 0.82 -7.17 -6.56
CA GLU A 24 1.09 -7.73 -5.23
C GLU A 24 1.10 -6.63 -4.16
N ILE A 25 1.83 -5.54 -4.39
CA ILE A 25 1.88 -4.42 -3.44
C ILE A 25 0.51 -3.72 -3.32
N SER A 26 -0.26 -3.60 -4.40
CA SER A 26 -1.59 -2.97 -4.37
C SER A 26 -2.66 -3.80 -3.66
N SER A 27 -2.44 -5.10 -3.46
CA SER A 27 -3.35 -5.95 -2.70
C SER A 27 -3.40 -5.65 -1.20
N TYR A 28 -2.42 -4.89 -0.68
CA TYR A 28 -2.41 -4.44 0.71
C TYR A 28 -3.14 -3.11 0.88
N HIS A 29 -3.86 -2.94 1.98
CA HIS A 29 -4.34 -1.63 2.41
C HIS A 29 -3.15 -0.79 2.91
N ARG A 30 -2.68 0.14 2.08
CA ARG A 30 -1.40 0.85 2.30
C ARG A 30 -1.56 2.24 2.88
N ILE A 31 -2.55 2.44 3.73
CA ILE A 31 -2.67 3.66 4.53
C ILE A 31 -1.47 3.72 5.48
N GLN A 32 -0.81 4.87 5.53
CA GLN A 32 0.35 5.09 6.42
C GLN A 32 -0.02 4.76 7.87
N ALA A 33 0.91 4.14 8.60
CA ALA A 33 0.72 3.66 9.95
C ALA A 33 -0.46 2.68 10.11
N SER A 34 -0.66 1.81 9.12
CA SER A 34 -1.58 0.68 9.20
C SER A 34 -0.85 -0.65 9.20
N THR A 35 -1.53 -1.68 9.65
CA THR A 35 -1.02 -3.06 9.55
C THR A 35 -0.77 -3.47 8.10
N GLY A 36 -1.63 -3.05 7.17
CA GLY A 36 -1.48 -3.31 5.74
C GLY A 36 -0.25 -2.64 5.15
N PHE A 37 0.07 -1.41 5.56
CA PHE A 37 1.29 -0.72 5.15
C PHE A 37 2.55 -1.47 5.60
N ARG A 38 2.60 -1.92 6.85
CA ARG A 38 3.73 -2.73 7.36
C ARG A 38 3.91 -4.06 6.60
N LYS A 39 2.81 -4.72 6.26
CA LYS A 39 2.84 -5.94 5.44
C LYS A 39 3.38 -5.66 4.03
N ALA A 40 2.94 -4.59 3.39
CA ALA A 40 3.44 -4.18 2.08
C ALA A 40 4.95 -3.84 2.11
N ALA A 41 5.41 -3.15 3.16
CA ALA A 41 6.83 -2.83 3.34
C ALA A 41 7.69 -4.10 3.52
N ARG A 42 7.23 -5.08 4.30
CA ARG A 42 7.91 -6.36 4.45
C ARG A 42 7.96 -7.14 3.14
N HIS A 43 6.87 -7.21 2.42
CA HIS A 43 6.83 -7.85 1.11
C HIS A 43 7.82 -7.20 0.13
N ALA A 44 7.88 -5.86 0.09
CA ALA A 44 8.88 -5.15 -0.71
C ALA A 44 10.32 -5.46 -0.29
N LEU A 45 10.58 -5.55 1.02
CA LEU A 45 11.88 -5.95 1.56
C LEU A 45 12.28 -7.36 1.07
N GLU A 46 11.37 -8.33 1.19
CA GLU A 46 11.58 -9.71 0.75
C GLU A 46 11.88 -9.77 -0.75
N MET A 47 11.10 -9.05 -1.57
CA MET A 47 11.34 -8.95 -3.02
C MET A 47 12.74 -8.41 -3.39
N LEU A 48 13.28 -7.48 -2.61
CA LEU A 48 14.63 -6.94 -2.80
C LEU A 48 15.70 -7.94 -2.38
N GLN A 49 15.54 -8.55 -1.20
CA GLN A 49 16.49 -9.53 -0.65
C GLN A 49 16.59 -10.80 -1.50
N GLU A 50 15.48 -11.29 -2.05
CA GLU A 50 15.46 -12.41 -3.01
C GLU A 50 16.28 -12.14 -4.27
N ARG A 51 16.48 -10.87 -4.60
CA ARG A 51 17.34 -10.41 -5.72
C ARG A 51 18.76 -10.06 -5.31
N GLY A 52 19.14 -10.37 -4.08
CA GLY A 52 20.48 -10.08 -3.53
C GLY A 52 20.73 -8.60 -3.27
N ILE A 53 19.67 -7.77 -3.19
CA ILE A 53 19.79 -6.35 -2.86
C ILE A 53 19.75 -6.21 -1.34
N GLU A 54 20.87 -5.74 -0.75
CA GLU A 54 20.92 -5.40 0.66
C GLU A 54 19.91 -4.29 0.96
N SER A 55 18.98 -4.57 1.87
CA SER A 55 17.87 -3.68 2.17
C SER A 55 17.38 -3.83 3.60
N ARG A 56 16.86 -2.75 4.15
CA ARG A 56 16.29 -2.72 5.51
C ARG A 56 15.08 -1.81 5.58
N ILE A 57 14.20 -2.07 6.55
CA ILE A 57 13.10 -1.18 6.92
C ILE A 57 13.59 -0.22 8.01
N LEU A 58 13.31 1.07 7.84
CA LEU A 58 13.43 2.06 8.91
C LEU A 58 12.05 2.26 9.53
N GLU A 59 11.96 2.11 10.83
CA GLU A 59 10.71 2.23 11.56
C GLU A 59 10.70 3.53 12.37
N PHE A 60 9.56 4.22 12.31
CA PHE A 60 9.30 5.45 13.05
C PHE A 60 7.98 5.28 13.79
N GLU A 61 7.94 5.69 15.05
CA GLU A 61 6.74 5.58 15.86
C GLU A 61 5.63 6.51 15.34
N ALA A 62 4.44 5.95 15.08
CA ALA A 62 3.29 6.71 14.58
C ALA A 62 2.34 7.06 15.72
N ARG A 63 2.66 8.15 16.46
CA ARG A 63 1.81 8.76 17.46
C ARG A 63 1.50 10.20 17.11
N ALA A 64 0.29 10.64 17.37
CA ALA A 64 -0.18 11.98 17.00
C ALA A 64 0.58 13.12 17.71
N ASP A 65 1.29 12.85 18.80
CA ASP A 65 2.10 13.79 19.58
C ASP A 65 3.58 13.76 19.21
N GLN A 66 3.99 12.82 18.34
CA GLN A 66 5.38 12.65 17.92
C GLN A 66 5.72 13.54 16.72
N TRP A 67 6.92 14.13 16.75
CA TRP A 67 7.48 14.91 15.65
C TRP A 67 8.81 14.30 15.21
N TYR A 68 9.02 14.23 13.91
CA TYR A 68 10.30 13.92 13.30
C TYR A 68 10.68 15.10 12.40
N LEU A 69 11.71 15.84 12.81
CA LEU A 69 12.05 17.13 12.21
C LEU A 69 10.81 18.08 12.23
N GLU A 70 10.39 18.57 11.08
CA GLU A 70 9.22 19.45 10.94
C GLU A 70 7.91 18.71 10.68
N GLN A 71 7.96 17.38 10.58
CA GLN A 71 6.80 16.55 10.29
C GLN A 71 6.15 16.06 11.58
N LYS A 72 4.91 16.49 11.81
CA LYS A 72 4.06 15.87 12.82
C LYS A 72 3.57 14.52 12.33
N MET A 73 3.72 13.50 13.16
CA MET A 73 3.25 12.15 12.84
C MET A 73 1.73 12.04 12.97
N PHE A 74 1.19 11.09 12.27
CA PHE A 74 -0.22 10.71 12.35
C PHE A 74 -0.36 9.47 13.23
N GLN A 75 -1.53 9.31 13.80
CA GLN A 75 -1.84 8.15 14.62
C GLN A 75 -2.05 6.91 13.75
N GLU A 76 -1.66 5.77 14.27
CA GLU A 76 -1.97 4.48 13.67
C GLU A 76 -3.48 4.31 13.48
N TRP A 77 -3.86 3.77 12.34
CA TRP A 77 -5.26 3.54 11.98
C TRP A 77 -5.39 2.32 11.07
N ASP A 78 -6.34 1.47 11.40
CA ASP A 78 -6.70 0.31 10.59
C ASP A 78 -8.22 0.25 10.39
N CYS A 79 -8.65 -0.10 9.18
CA CYS A 79 -10.03 -0.43 8.90
C CYS A 79 -10.27 -1.90 9.23
N LYS A 80 -11.34 -2.18 9.99
CA LYS A 80 -11.79 -3.55 10.26
C LYS A 80 -12.78 -4.01 9.22
N GLU A 81 -13.77 -3.18 8.93
CA GLU A 81 -14.84 -3.45 8.00
C GLU A 81 -15.32 -2.14 7.39
N ALA A 82 -15.62 -2.16 6.09
CA ALA A 82 -16.28 -1.07 5.38
C ALA A 82 -16.91 -1.59 4.10
N TYR A 83 -18.09 -1.08 3.79
CA TYR A 83 -18.78 -1.39 2.56
C TYR A 83 -19.72 -0.25 2.15
N LEU A 84 -20.13 -0.25 0.90
CA LEU A 84 -21.08 0.69 0.34
C LEU A 84 -22.16 -0.09 -0.38
N ASP A 85 -23.39 0.10 0.03
CA ASP A 85 -24.58 -0.51 -0.58
C ASP A 85 -25.49 0.55 -1.21
N LEU A 86 -25.98 0.26 -2.39
CA LEU A 86 -27.08 0.97 -2.99
C LEU A 86 -28.40 0.38 -2.47
N LEU A 87 -29.15 1.20 -1.73
CA LEU A 87 -30.44 0.78 -1.17
C LEU A 87 -31.54 0.99 -2.20
N GLY A 88 -32.40 -0.02 -2.37
CA GLY A 88 -33.52 -0.03 -3.29
C GLY A 88 -34.40 -1.27 -3.06
N GLU A 89 -35.29 -1.60 -4.01
CA GLU A 89 -36.07 -2.83 -3.94
C GLU A 89 -35.19 -4.08 -3.83
N ASN A 90 -33.99 -4.04 -4.47
CA ASN A 90 -32.94 -5.00 -4.30
C ASN A 90 -31.66 -4.26 -3.87
N THR A 91 -31.19 -4.50 -2.66
CA THR A 91 -29.93 -3.94 -2.18
C THR A 91 -28.77 -4.49 -3.01
N GLN A 92 -27.92 -3.59 -3.54
CA GLN A 92 -26.75 -3.96 -4.33
C GLN A 92 -25.48 -3.49 -3.62
N ARG A 93 -24.54 -4.42 -3.33
CA ARG A 93 -23.21 -4.09 -2.85
C ARG A 93 -22.40 -3.44 -3.98
N LEU A 94 -21.96 -2.19 -3.78
CA LEU A 94 -21.15 -1.45 -4.74
C LEU A 94 -19.68 -1.63 -4.47
N CYS A 95 -19.29 -1.77 -3.19
CA CYS A 95 -17.90 -1.90 -2.82
C CYS A 95 -17.79 -2.54 -1.43
N ASP A 96 -16.75 -3.35 -1.24
CA ASP A 96 -16.45 -4.06 0.00
C ASP A 96 -14.95 -4.03 0.27
N PHE A 97 -14.57 -3.55 1.45
CA PHE A 97 -13.17 -3.47 1.86
C PHE A 97 -12.49 -4.83 1.97
N SER A 98 -13.25 -5.89 2.23
CA SER A 98 -12.68 -7.24 2.27
C SER A 98 -12.13 -7.70 0.92
N GLU A 99 -12.77 -7.25 -0.18
CA GLU A 99 -12.41 -7.55 -1.56
C GLU A 99 -11.47 -6.50 -2.14
N GLU A 100 -11.79 -5.20 -1.97
CA GLU A 100 -11.06 -4.07 -2.53
C GLU A 100 -10.43 -3.20 -1.45
N LYS A 101 -9.15 -3.44 -1.15
CA LYS A 101 -8.42 -2.72 -0.09
C LYS A 101 -8.22 -1.21 -0.34
N CYS A 102 -8.46 -0.73 -1.55
CA CYS A 102 -8.42 0.68 -1.90
C CYS A 102 -9.78 1.40 -1.78
N SER A 103 -10.82 0.71 -1.34
CA SER A 103 -12.20 1.23 -1.27
C SER A 103 -12.46 2.22 -0.14
N ILE A 104 -11.54 2.40 0.79
CA ILE A 104 -11.68 3.31 1.92
C ILE A 104 -10.47 4.23 2.06
N ILE A 105 -10.72 5.47 2.42
CA ILE A 105 -9.69 6.46 2.73
C ILE A 105 -9.40 6.51 4.23
N GLN A 106 -8.19 6.97 4.57
CA GLN A 106 -7.75 7.13 5.96
C GLN A 106 -8.69 8.07 6.74
N LYS A 107 -8.93 7.73 8.00
CA LYS A 107 -9.77 8.51 8.92
C LYS A 107 -11.25 8.59 8.52
N SER A 108 -11.74 7.64 7.73
CA SER A 108 -13.17 7.46 7.56
C SER A 108 -13.82 7.11 8.91
N TYR A 109 -14.95 7.73 9.19
CA TYR A 109 -15.74 7.45 10.39
C TYR A 109 -16.90 6.53 10.04
N PRO A 110 -17.36 5.69 11.00
CA PRO A 110 -18.59 4.94 10.82
C PRO A 110 -19.77 5.89 10.51
N CYS A 111 -20.61 5.49 9.59
CA CYS A 111 -21.90 6.13 9.27
C CYS A 111 -22.92 5.03 9.00
N ASP A 112 -24.16 5.30 9.37
CA ASP A 112 -25.31 4.45 9.12
C ASP A 112 -25.96 4.76 7.77
#